data_8fd622772c20dcb11bf1a6b7a56c5ef0
#
_entry.id   8fd622772c20dcb11bf1a6b7a56c5ef0
#
_cell.length_a   1.000
_cell.length_b   1.000
_cell.length_c   1.000
_cell.angle_alpha   90.00
_cell.angle_beta   90.00
_cell.angle_gamma   90.00
#
_symmetry.space_group_name_H-M   'P 1'
#
loop_
_entity.id
_entity.type
_entity.pdbx_description
1 polymer ?
#
loop_
_entity_poly.entity_id
_entity_poly.type
_entity_poly.pdbx_seq_one_letter_code
_entity_poly.pdbx_strand_id
1 'polypeptide(L)'
;REMTDYIEKAYAVDIDFRINGFEKANEEGYKVEAKEIQPGIIYQDDRVTVEAFPVSHGTLESYGFKFTTPDKVIVISGDTAPLEIVAQKAEGCDILLHEVEYTAGLSAREPKWQKYHQEVHTLSVDLAKIAAKAHPRLLVTYHRIYHMEIQDNTRDVEAEMARRNTAILQEIRDAGYEGAVVNGQDLDVF
;
A
#
# COMPACT_ATOMS: atom_id res chain seq x y z
N ARG A 1 13.75 -11.97 -8.98
CA ARG A 1 14.70 -12.10 -10.10
C ARG A 1 14.11 -12.99 -11.20
N GLU A 2 13.78 -14.22 -10.90
CA GLU A 2 13.22 -15.15 -11.88
C GLU A 2 11.96 -14.64 -12.58
N MET A 3 11.04 -14.00 -11.87
CA MET A 3 9.84 -13.37 -12.42
C MET A 3 10.20 -12.30 -13.46
N THR A 4 11.18 -11.45 -13.19
CA THR A 4 11.66 -10.40 -14.11
C THR A 4 12.18 -11.03 -15.41
N ASP A 5 13.01 -12.08 -15.29
CA ASP A 5 13.55 -12.79 -16.44
C ASP A 5 12.44 -13.40 -17.31
N TYR A 6 11.35 -13.90 -16.71
CA TYR A 6 10.20 -14.42 -17.47
C TYR A 6 9.39 -13.31 -18.14
N ILE A 7 9.22 -12.18 -17.49
CA ILE A 7 8.52 -11.02 -18.08
C ILE A 7 9.30 -10.51 -19.29
N GLU A 8 10.60 -10.32 -19.18
CA GLU A 8 11.43 -9.89 -20.32
C GLU A 8 11.35 -10.88 -21.50
N LYS A 9 11.39 -12.18 -21.24
CA LYS A 9 11.18 -13.21 -22.27
C LYS A 9 9.80 -13.15 -22.91
N ALA A 10 8.76 -12.90 -22.12
CA ALA A 10 7.39 -12.78 -22.63
C ALA A 10 7.23 -11.58 -23.57
N TYR A 11 7.95 -10.49 -23.33
CA TYR A 11 7.90 -9.28 -24.16
C TYR A 11 9.01 -9.21 -25.23
N ALA A 12 9.84 -10.24 -25.39
CA ALA A 12 11.01 -10.20 -26.27
C ALA A 12 10.69 -9.77 -27.72
N VAL A 13 9.57 -10.22 -28.28
CA VAL A 13 9.15 -9.84 -29.65
C VAL A 13 8.74 -8.36 -29.72
N ASP A 14 8.00 -7.86 -28.71
CA ASP A 14 7.61 -6.45 -28.65
C ASP A 14 8.84 -5.55 -28.46
N ILE A 15 9.77 -5.94 -27.59
CA ILE A 15 11.04 -5.25 -27.36
C ILE A 15 11.83 -5.14 -28.65
N ASP A 16 12.02 -6.25 -29.36
CA ASP A 16 12.74 -6.26 -30.65
C ASP A 16 12.06 -5.35 -31.69
N PHE A 17 10.74 -5.42 -31.79
CA PHE A 17 9.97 -4.57 -32.69
C PHE A 17 10.15 -3.08 -32.39
N ARG A 18 10.14 -2.69 -31.12
CA ARG A 18 10.32 -1.28 -30.71
C ARG A 18 11.74 -0.77 -30.94
N ILE A 19 12.75 -1.61 -30.69
CA ILE A 19 14.15 -1.24 -30.88
C ILE A 19 14.52 -1.20 -32.36
N ASN A 20 14.25 -2.29 -33.07
CA ASN A 20 14.69 -2.51 -34.44
C ASN A 20 13.68 -2.05 -35.49
N GLY A 21 12.42 -1.83 -35.11
CA GLY A 21 11.35 -1.35 -35.97
C GLY A 21 11.40 0.15 -36.25
N PHE A 22 10.25 0.77 -36.54
CA PHE A 22 10.15 2.20 -36.89
C PHE A 22 10.37 3.14 -35.71
N GLU A 23 10.05 2.74 -34.49
CA GLU A 23 10.12 3.60 -33.31
C GLU A 23 11.56 3.92 -32.90
N LYS A 24 12.51 3.02 -33.19
CA LYS A 24 13.92 3.15 -32.78
C LYS A 24 14.07 3.49 -31.30
N ALA A 25 13.35 2.74 -30.45
CA ALA A 25 13.38 2.94 -29.02
C ALA A 25 14.78 2.74 -28.43
N ASN A 26 15.00 3.28 -27.23
CA ASN A 26 16.26 3.14 -26.50
C ASN A 26 16.55 1.66 -26.18
N GLU A 27 17.71 1.16 -26.63
CA GLU A 27 18.16 -0.22 -26.42
C GLU A 27 18.36 -0.62 -24.95
N GLU A 28 18.51 0.35 -24.06
CA GLU A 28 18.68 0.13 -22.62
C GLU A 28 17.37 0.33 -21.83
N GLY A 29 16.35 0.96 -22.46
CA GLY A 29 15.15 1.42 -21.75
C GLY A 29 14.24 0.33 -21.21
N TYR A 30 14.38 -0.92 -21.70
CA TYR A 30 13.59 -2.07 -21.21
C TYR A 30 14.33 -2.89 -20.15
N LYS A 31 15.64 -2.71 -20.02
CA LYS A 31 16.46 -3.54 -19.12
C LYS A 31 16.11 -3.30 -17.66
N VAL A 32 15.93 -4.37 -16.92
CA VAL A 32 15.63 -4.36 -15.49
C VAL A 32 16.72 -5.09 -14.72
N GLU A 33 17.37 -4.42 -13.80
CA GLU A 33 18.27 -5.04 -12.83
C GLU A 33 17.48 -5.39 -11.56
N ALA A 34 17.01 -6.63 -11.46
CA ALA A 34 16.29 -7.10 -10.28
C ALA A 34 17.26 -7.40 -9.13
N LYS A 35 17.05 -6.73 -8.01
CA LYS A 35 17.80 -6.96 -6.74
C LYS A 35 16.83 -7.50 -5.69
N GLU A 36 17.18 -8.66 -5.14
CA GLU A 36 16.49 -9.19 -3.97
C GLU A 36 16.96 -8.42 -2.73
N ILE A 37 16.01 -8.05 -1.88
CA ILE A 37 16.28 -7.25 -0.69
C ILE A 37 16.20 -8.09 0.58
N GLN A 38 16.77 -7.57 1.64
CA GLN A 38 16.60 -8.05 3.02
C GLN A 38 16.18 -6.85 3.88
N PRO A 39 15.57 -7.07 5.07
CA PRO A 39 15.26 -5.99 6.00
C PRO A 39 16.48 -5.12 6.31
N GLY A 40 16.28 -3.80 6.35
CA GLY A 40 17.33 -2.80 6.61
C GLY A 40 17.41 -1.77 5.50
N ILE A 41 18.53 -1.03 5.44
CA ILE A 41 18.75 -0.02 4.40
C ILE A 41 19.02 -0.72 3.06
N ILE A 42 18.14 -0.50 2.09
CA ILE A 42 18.20 -1.10 0.77
C ILE A 42 18.68 -0.12 -0.31
N TYR A 43 18.61 1.18 -0.02
CA TYR A 43 19.11 2.24 -0.88
C TYR A 43 19.49 3.47 -0.05
N GLN A 44 20.57 4.14 -0.44
CA GLN A 44 20.98 5.40 0.17
C GLN A 44 21.79 6.23 -0.81
N ASP A 45 21.46 7.52 -0.90
CA ASP A 45 22.25 8.55 -1.58
C ASP A 45 22.23 9.87 -0.77
N ASP A 46 22.62 11.00 -1.37
CA ASP A 46 22.62 12.32 -0.73
C ASP A 46 21.21 12.92 -0.58
N ARG A 47 20.19 12.34 -1.18
CA ARG A 47 18.80 12.83 -1.19
C ARG A 47 17.87 11.97 -0.36
N VAL A 48 18.07 10.64 -0.31
CA VAL A 48 17.15 9.73 0.34
C VAL A 48 17.84 8.51 0.90
N THR A 49 17.38 8.08 2.08
CA THR A 49 17.64 6.74 2.62
C THR A 49 16.33 5.96 2.58
N VAL A 50 16.37 4.74 2.03
CA VAL A 50 15.23 3.82 1.97
C VAL A 50 15.52 2.60 2.82
N GLU A 51 14.68 2.39 3.82
CA GLU A 51 14.71 1.21 4.70
C GLU A 51 13.51 0.32 4.38
N ALA A 52 13.75 -0.99 4.15
CA ALA A 52 12.73 -2.02 4.09
C ALA A 52 12.58 -2.68 5.47
N PHE A 53 11.35 -2.90 5.90
CA PHE A 53 11.05 -3.63 7.15
C PHE A 53 9.98 -4.69 6.90
N PRO A 54 10.07 -5.87 7.56
CA PRO A 54 9.15 -6.96 7.29
C PRO A 54 7.74 -6.61 7.77
N VAL A 55 6.75 -6.98 6.97
CA VAL A 55 5.33 -6.93 7.31
C VAL A 55 4.69 -8.29 7.07
N SER A 56 3.42 -8.48 7.45
CA SER A 56 2.74 -9.77 7.37
C SER A 56 1.59 -9.74 6.37
N HIS A 57 1.75 -10.49 5.28
CA HIS A 57 0.70 -10.67 4.27
C HIS A 57 0.52 -12.17 3.95
N GLY A 58 0.07 -12.93 4.93
CA GLY A 58 -0.09 -14.38 4.81
C GLY A 58 1.24 -15.10 4.66
N THR A 59 1.36 -15.90 3.59
CA THR A 59 2.58 -16.68 3.29
C THR A 59 3.57 -15.94 2.38
N LEU A 60 3.23 -14.73 1.93
CA LEU A 60 4.08 -13.94 1.05
C LEU A 60 5.14 -13.21 1.86
N GLU A 61 6.37 -13.22 1.38
CA GLU A 61 7.42 -12.32 1.90
C GLU A 61 7.07 -10.89 1.49
N SER A 62 6.77 -10.04 2.48
CA SER A 62 6.22 -8.70 2.26
C SER A 62 6.96 -7.67 3.09
N TYR A 63 7.06 -6.46 2.54
CA TYR A 63 7.81 -5.36 3.14
C TYR A 63 7.01 -4.07 3.16
N GLY A 64 7.13 -3.34 4.27
CA GLY A 64 6.89 -1.91 4.34
C GLY A 64 8.19 -1.15 4.09
N PHE A 65 8.07 0.14 3.75
CA PHE A 65 9.22 0.97 3.41
C PHE A 65 9.19 2.29 4.16
N LYS A 66 10.36 2.71 4.66
CA LYS A 66 10.57 4.04 5.24
C LYS A 66 11.54 4.82 4.36
N PHE A 67 11.08 5.99 3.91
CA PHE A 67 11.86 6.94 3.13
C PHE A 67 12.22 8.11 4.05
N THR A 68 13.49 8.41 4.17
CA THR A 68 14.00 9.55 4.93
C THR A 68 14.77 10.46 3.99
N THR A 69 14.27 11.68 3.82
CA THR A 69 14.93 12.77 3.08
C THR A 69 15.38 13.84 4.06
N PRO A 70 16.13 14.88 3.65
CA PRO A 70 16.54 15.98 4.53
C PRO A 70 15.37 16.73 5.18
N ASP A 71 14.18 16.71 4.59
CA ASP A 71 13.00 17.49 5.02
C ASP A 71 11.75 16.65 5.30
N LYS A 72 11.73 15.37 4.97
CA LYS A 72 10.54 14.51 5.09
C LYS A 72 10.88 13.09 5.55
N VAL A 73 9.98 12.53 6.35
CA VAL A 73 9.93 11.09 6.65
C VAL A 73 8.60 10.53 6.19
N ILE A 74 8.64 9.58 5.26
CA ILE A 74 7.44 8.94 4.69
C ILE A 74 7.53 7.44 4.96
N VAL A 75 6.46 6.85 5.48
CA VAL A 75 6.36 5.40 5.70
C VAL A 75 5.20 4.85 4.89
N ILE A 76 5.45 3.76 4.19
CA ILE A 76 4.46 3.02 3.37
C ILE A 76 4.35 1.62 3.95
N SER A 77 3.14 1.20 4.33
CA SER A 77 2.92 -0.09 5.00
C SER A 77 3.16 -1.30 4.09
N GLY A 78 2.89 -1.19 2.78
CA GLY A 78 2.56 -2.37 1.96
C GLY A 78 1.24 -2.98 2.44
N ASP A 79 0.83 -4.12 1.87
CA ASP A 79 -0.34 -4.87 2.36
C ASP A 79 0.09 -5.68 3.59
N THR A 80 -0.64 -5.55 4.69
CA THR A 80 -0.22 -6.14 5.97
C THR A 80 -1.35 -6.32 6.97
N ALA A 81 -1.32 -7.41 7.71
CA ALA A 81 -2.03 -7.49 8.98
C ALA A 81 -1.53 -6.38 9.94
N PRO A 82 -2.30 -5.99 10.97
CA PRO A 82 -1.89 -4.93 11.89
C PRO A 82 -0.65 -5.35 12.72
N LEU A 83 0.45 -4.60 12.57
CA LEU A 83 1.73 -4.91 13.21
C LEU A 83 2.30 -3.72 13.95
N GLU A 84 2.86 -3.96 15.14
CA GLU A 84 3.55 -2.97 15.95
C GLU A 84 4.76 -2.33 15.26
N ILE A 85 5.46 -3.09 14.41
CA ILE A 85 6.61 -2.58 13.66
C ILE A 85 6.25 -1.38 12.77
N VAL A 86 5.03 -1.35 12.21
CA VAL A 86 4.57 -0.21 11.39
C VAL A 86 4.47 1.05 12.25
N ALA A 87 3.86 0.95 13.43
CA ALA A 87 3.78 2.08 14.35
C ALA A 87 5.18 2.59 14.77
N GLN A 88 6.11 1.68 15.07
CA GLN A 88 7.49 2.02 15.44
C GLN A 88 8.24 2.73 14.29
N LYS A 89 8.13 2.20 13.06
CA LYS A 89 8.81 2.81 11.90
C LYS A 89 8.20 4.16 11.51
N ALA A 90 6.91 4.33 11.74
CA ALA A 90 6.15 5.55 11.44
C ALA A 90 6.12 6.56 12.60
N GLU A 91 6.79 6.32 13.72
CA GLU A 91 6.78 7.24 14.87
C GLU A 91 7.20 8.65 14.45
N GLY A 92 6.26 9.61 14.61
CA GLY A 92 6.45 11.02 14.29
C GLY A 92 6.73 11.34 12.81
N CYS A 93 6.47 10.41 11.88
CA CYS A 93 6.71 10.65 10.45
C CYS A 93 5.81 11.75 9.89
N ASP A 94 6.23 12.37 8.79
CA ASP A 94 5.43 13.38 8.11
C ASP A 94 4.21 12.78 7.43
N ILE A 95 4.37 11.62 6.78
CA ILE A 95 3.28 10.91 6.10
C ILE A 95 3.37 9.41 6.39
N LEU A 96 2.29 8.86 6.90
CA LEU A 96 2.07 7.41 6.92
C LEU A 96 1.05 7.06 5.83
N LEU A 97 1.52 6.39 4.76
CA LEU A 97 0.64 5.74 3.79
C LEU A 97 0.36 4.33 4.27
N HIS A 98 -0.90 4.01 4.54
CA HIS A 98 -1.28 2.71 5.05
C HIS A 98 -2.47 2.13 4.28
N GLU A 99 -2.39 0.84 3.94
CA GLU A 99 -3.54 0.13 3.41
C GLU A 99 -4.66 0.08 4.44
N VAL A 100 -5.90 -0.09 4.00
CA VAL A 100 -7.03 -0.16 4.93
C VAL A 100 -8.18 -1.00 4.41
N GLU A 101 -8.73 -1.79 5.30
CA GLU A 101 -9.91 -2.59 5.04
C GLU A 101 -11.11 -2.05 5.82
N TYR A 102 -12.25 -1.88 5.13
CA TYR A 102 -13.50 -1.44 5.72
C TYR A 102 -14.04 -2.47 6.72
N THR A 103 -13.99 -2.16 8.01
CA THR A 103 -14.33 -3.08 9.10
C THR A 103 -15.77 -3.59 9.02
N ALA A 104 -16.75 -2.70 8.84
CA ALA A 104 -18.15 -3.11 8.74
C ALA A 104 -18.40 -3.92 7.47
N GLY A 105 -17.69 -3.64 6.38
CA GLY A 105 -17.75 -4.43 5.14
C GLY A 105 -17.28 -5.87 5.35
N LEU A 106 -16.14 -6.05 6.01
CA LEU A 106 -15.63 -7.39 6.34
C LEU A 106 -16.57 -8.13 7.30
N SER A 107 -17.10 -7.45 8.31
CA SER A 107 -18.01 -8.05 9.31
C SER A 107 -19.27 -8.65 8.68
N ALA A 108 -19.66 -8.19 7.50
CA ALA A 108 -20.79 -8.75 6.74
C ALA A 108 -20.42 -10.00 5.91
N ARG A 109 -19.12 -10.38 5.83
CA ARG A 109 -18.65 -11.54 5.07
C ARG A 109 -18.77 -12.83 5.88
N GLU A 110 -18.70 -13.97 5.20
CA GLU A 110 -18.63 -15.27 5.87
C GLU A 110 -17.41 -15.38 6.79
N PRO A 111 -17.47 -16.10 7.93
CA PRO A 111 -16.40 -16.19 8.92
C PRO A 111 -15.03 -16.60 8.34
N LYS A 112 -15.02 -17.48 7.32
CA LYS A 112 -13.76 -17.90 6.67
C LYS A 112 -13.04 -16.74 5.99
N TRP A 113 -13.81 -15.83 5.38
CA TRP A 113 -13.25 -14.63 4.73
C TRP A 113 -12.85 -13.59 5.76
N GLN A 114 -13.62 -13.42 6.84
CA GLN A 114 -13.23 -12.54 7.93
C GLN A 114 -11.87 -12.95 8.51
N LYS A 115 -11.69 -14.25 8.79
CA LYS A 115 -10.43 -14.78 9.29
C LYS A 115 -9.28 -14.54 8.30
N TYR A 116 -9.46 -14.89 7.02
CA TYR A 116 -8.44 -14.70 5.99
C TYR A 116 -7.99 -13.25 5.89
N HIS A 117 -8.93 -12.31 5.76
CA HIS A 117 -8.61 -10.91 5.60
C HIS A 117 -7.90 -10.32 6.82
N GLN A 118 -8.31 -10.68 8.03
CA GLN A 118 -7.64 -10.25 9.27
C GLN A 118 -6.19 -10.76 9.40
N GLU A 119 -5.84 -11.84 8.72
CA GLU A 119 -4.47 -12.38 8.69
C GLU A 119 -3.57 -11.67 7.67
N VAL A 120 -4.13 -10.90 6.74
CA VAL A 120 -3.40 -10.32 5.61
C VAL A 120 -3.59 -8.82 5.43
N HIS A 121 -4.65 -8.22 6.01
CA HIS A 121 -4.97 -6.79 5.88
C HIS A 121 -5.27 -6.12 7.22
N THR A 122 -5.22 -4.80 7.23
CA THR A 122 -5.45 -3.97 8.43
C THR A 122 -6.83 -3.34 8.39
N LEU A 123 -7.69 -3.69 9.36
CA LEU A 123 -9.00 -3.08 9.52
C LEU A 123 -8.87 -1.58 9.88
N SER A 124 -9.84 -0.76 9.47
CA SER A 124 -9.88 0.68 9.79
C SER A 124 -9.78 0.95 11.30
N VAL A 125 -10.40 0.12 12.13
CA VAL A 125 -10.33 0.22 13.59
C VAL A 125 -8.96 -0.13 14.17
N ASP A 126 -8.20 -1.00 13.51
CA ASP A 126 -6.84 -1.36 13.91
C ASP A 126 -5.82 -0.35 13.37
N LEU A 127 -6.05 0.18 12.16
CA LEU A 127 -5.28 1.29 11.62
C LEU A 127 -5.33 2.52 12.54
N ALA A 128 -6.50 2.83 13.11
CA ALA A 128 -6.64 3.89 14.11
C ALA A 128 -5.67 3.71 15.29
N LYS A 129 -5.51 2.48 15.80
CA LYS A 129 -4.61 2.16 16.91
C LYS A 129 -3.13 2.29 16.50
N ILE A 130 -2.78 1.85 15.29
CA ILE A 130 -1.43 2.01 14.73
C ILE A 130 -1.09 3.50 14.61
N ALA A 131 -1.98 4.29 13.99
CA ALA A 131 -1.79 5.71 13.78
C ALA A 131 -1.75 6.49 15.12
N ALA A 132 -2.57 6.10 16.11
CA ALA A 132 -2.55 6.71 17.45
C ALA A 132 -1.22 6.47 18.19
N LYS A 133 -0.52 5.34 17.92
CA LYS A 133 0.83 5.08 18.48
C LYS A 133 1.92 5.78 17.68
N ALA A 134 1.80 5.78 16.36
CA ALA A 134 2.80 6.35 15.46
C ALA A 134 2.82 7.89 15.48
N HIS A 135 1.70 8.56 15.79
CA HIS A 135 1.55 10.01 15.74
C HIS A 135 2.05 10.65 14.43
N PRO A 136 1.67 10.14 13.23
CA PRO A 136 2.07 10.75 11.97
C PRO A 136 1.46 12.16 11.86
N ARG A 137 2.14 13.07 11.16
CA ARG A 137 1.54 14.38 10.86
C ARG A 137 0.34 14.27 9.92
N LEU A 138 0.40 13.30 8.99
CA LEU A 138 -0.71 12.95 8.10
C LEU A 138 -0.78 11.44 7.92
N LEU A 139 -1.94 10.85 8.17
CA LEU A 139 -2.29 9.50 7.75
C LEU A 139 -2.99 9.57 6.38
N VAL A 140 -2.45 8.87 5.39
CA VAL A 140 -3.07 8.71 4.06
C VAL A 140 -3.46 7.25 3.89
N THR A 141 -4.74 6.97 3.66
CA THR A 141 -5.17 5.61 3.34
C THR A 141 -5.07 5.34 1.84
N TYR A 142 -4.54 4.19 1.49
CA TYR A 142 -4.50 3.68 0.11
C TYR A 142 -4.90 2.20 0.09
N HIS A 143 -4.90 1.52 -1.06
CA HIS A 143 -5.30 0.11 -1.18
C HIS A 143 -6.54 -0.21 -0.32
N ARG A 144 -7.63 0.56 -0.53
CA ARG A 144 -8.85 0.46 0.27
C ARG A 144 -9.70 -0.73 -0.16
N ILE A 145 -9.92 -1.67 0.76
CA ILE A 145 -10.73 -2.86 0.53
C ILE A 145 -12.15 -2.62 1.05
N TYR A 146 -13.11 -2.57 0.14
CA TYR A 146 -14.49 -2.16 0.45
C TYR A 146 -15.46 -3.29 0.73
N HIS A 147 -15.16 -4.53 0.32
CA HIS A 147 -16.09 -5.68 0.36
C HIS A 147 -17.43 -5.43 -0.33
N MET A 148 -17.39 -4.76 -1.46
CA MET A 148 -18.58 -4.58 -2.27
C MET A 148 -18.92 -5.88 -3.01
N GLU A 149 -20.18 -6.33 -2.89
CA GLU A 149 -20.76 -7.28 -3.82
C GLU A 149 -21.37 -6.47 -4.97
N ILE A 150 -20.73 -6.51 -6.13
CA ILE A 150 -21.32 -5.96 -7.35
C ILE A 150 -22.38 -6.98 -7.78
N GLN A 151 -23.64 -6.70 -7.43
CA GLN A 151 -24.77 -7.42 -8.00
C GLN A 151 -25.09 -6.77 -9.35
N ASP A 152 -25.64 -7.54 -10.30
CA ASP A 152 -26.02 -7.06 -11.64
C ASP A 152 -26.93 -5.81 -11.64
N ASN A 153 -27.50 -5.47 -10.49
CA ASN A 153 -28.36 -4.30 -10.25
C ASN A 153 -27.67 -3.15 -9.47
N THR A 154 -26.37 -3.20 -9.21
CA THR A 154 -25.67 -2.10 -8.53
C THR A 154 -25.56 -0.93 -9.50
N ARG A 155 -26.53 -0.01 -9.42
CA ARG A 155 -26.70 1.09 -10.38
C ARG A 155 -25.69 2.21 -10.23
N ASP A 156 -24.97 2.27 -9.10
CA ASP A 156 -24.01 3.34 -8.81
C ASP A 156 -22.87 2.84 -7.94
N VAL A 157 -21.89 2.21 -8.58
CA VAL A 157 -20.67 1.71 -7.90
C VAL A 157 -19.87 2.87 -7.32
N GLU A 158 -19.81 4.01 -8.02
CA GLU A 158 -19.05 5.19 -7.58
C GLU A 158 -19.63 5.80 -6.31
N ALA A 159 -20.96 5.94 -6.25
CA ALA A 159 -21.64 6.45 -5.06
C ALA A 159 -21.44 5.52 -3.86
N GLU A 160 -21.47 4.19 -4.07
CA GLU A 160 -21.22 3.22 -3.00
C GLU A 160 -19.76 3.27 -2.54
N MET A 161 -18.81 3.41 -3.45
CA MET A 161 -17.39 3.61 -3.11
C MET A 161 -17.20 4.90 -2.31
N ALA A 162 -17.81 6.01 -2.74
CA ALA A 162 -17.75 7.29 -2.01
C ALA A 162 -18.31 7.16 -0.58
N ARG A 163 -19.45 6.46 -0.44
CA ARG A 163 -20.05 6.18 0.87
C ARG A 163 -19.11 5.38 1.77
N ARG A 164 -18.48 4.31 1.25
CA ARG A 164 -17.55 3.48 2.02
C ARG A 164 -16.24 4.21 2.33
N ASN A 165 -15.76 5.06 1.44
CA ASN A 165 -14.64 5.96 1.72
C ASN A 165 -14.92 6.85 2.93
N THR A 166 -16.10 7.44 3.00
CA THR A 166 -16.53 8.23 4.16
C THR A 166 -16.65 7.37 5.41
N ALA A 167 -17.20 6.16 5.29
CA ALA A 167 -17.37 5.24 6.40
C ALA A 167 -16.02 4.76 6.98
N ILE A 168 -15.00 4.48 6.15
CA ILE A 168 -13.65 4.13 6.61
C ILE A 168 -13.07 5.25 7.48
N LEU A 169 -13.15 6.51 7.03
CA LEU A 169 -12.66 7.64 7.85
C LEU A 169 -13.45 7.77 9.15
N GLN A 170 -14.76 7.52 9.12
CA GLN A 170 -15.59 7.54 10.33
C GLN A 170 -15.19 6.44 11.31
N GLU A 171 -14.99 5.19 10.83
CA GLU A 171 -14.52 4.08 11.67
C GLU A 171 -13.17 4.38 12.34
N ILE A 172 -12.23 5.02 11.61
CA ILE A 172 -10.94 5.47 12.15
C ILE A 172 -11.15 6.50 13.27
N ARG A 173 -12.08 7.45 13.07
CA ARG A 173 -12.43 8.47 14.09
C ARG A 173 -13.11 7.84 15.31
N ASP A 174 -14.08 6.98 15.10
CA ASP A 174 -14.85 6.31 16.17
C ASP A 174 -13.95 5.38 17.00
N ALA A 175 -12.89 4.84 16.41
CA ALA A 175 -11.85 4.07 17.10
C ALA A 175 -10.84 4.95 17.87
N GLY A 176 -11.01 6.29 17.89
CA GLY A 176 -10.29 7.22 18.73
C GLY A 176 -9.06 7.88 18.10
N TYR A 177 -8.85 7.77 16.79
CA TYR A 177 -7.76 8.52 16.14
C TYR A 177 -8.19 9.96 15.83
N GLU A 178 -7.54 10.92 16.46
CA GLU A 178 -7.84 12.37 16.33
C GLU A 178 -6.89 13.10 15.37
N GLY A 179 -5.80 12.45 14.92
CA GLY A 179 -4.81 13.04 14.02
C GLY A 179 -5.36 13.33 12.60
N ALA A 180 -4.60 14.02 11.77
CA ALA A 180 -4.99 14.26 10.38
C ALA A 180 -5.07 12.94 9.60
N VAL A 181 -6.17 12.71 8.90
CA VAL A 181 -6.38 11.53 8.05
C VAL A 181 -7.16 11.88 6.78
N VAL A 182 -6.73 11.33 5.66
CA VAL A 182 -7.38 11.47 4.35
C VAL A 182 -7.36 10.13 3.61
N ASN A 183 -8.35 9.94 2.74
CA ASN A 183 -8.29 8.88 1.73
C ASN A 183 -7.51 9.41 0.52
N GLY A 184 -6.35 8.83 0.24
CA GLY A 184 -5.56 9.18 -0.94
C GLY A 184 -6.26 8.77 -2.23
N GLN A 185 -6.08 9.55 -3.28
CA GLN A 185 -6.51 9.23 -4.64
C GLN A 185 -5.30 9.28 -5.56
N ASP A 186 -5.40 8.59 -6.69
CA ASP A 186 -4.35 8.63 -7.70
C ASP A 186 -4.07 10.08 -8.12
N LEU A 187 -2.80 10.43 -8.19
CA LEU A 187 -2.31 11.76 -8.52
C LEU A 187 -2.50 12.86 -7.45
N ASP A 188 -2.98 12.52 -6.25
CA ASP A 188 -2.97 13.47 -5.13
C ASP A 188 -1.51 13.86 -4.78
N VAL A 189 -1.34 15.11 -4.37
CA VAL A 189 -0.05 15.68 -3.89
C VAL A 189 -0.24 16.14 -2.45
N PHE A 190 0.64 15.68 -1.52
CA PHE A 190 0.60 15.95 -0.09
C PHE A 190 1.84 16.70 0.40
#